data_b2c8480f2a40dffe25a167956c0597ff
#
_entry.id   b2c8480f2a40dffe25a167956c0597ff
#
_cell.length_a   1.000
_cell.length_b   1.000
_cell.length_c   1.000
_cell.angle_alpha   90.00
_cell.angle_beta   90.00
_cell.angle_gamma   90.00
#
_symmetry.space_group_name_H-M   'P 1'
#
loop_
_entity.id
_entity.type
_entity.pdbx_description
1 polymer ?
#
loop_
_entity_poly.entity_id
_entity_poly.type
_entity_poly.pdbx_seq_one_letter_code
_entity_poly.pdbx_strand_id
1 'polypeptide(L)'
;ADETIKPKYGLNAKLEIGLNQLRSYLSSKLWVYLDRDTSRLVSALLFGIRDEPALLSRNFRIIGASHLLALSGLHIAIVCGIFSFFFRKLCIPTRPRAVLTILVVVSYLTLTGFPYSAIRAALMVIFVQTAKLFRHDSDRINSLLFAAVLILLFNPHAIFDMGFTLSFSATLGLIVMSEAKPNMALRKLFRKLLGKKLSRRVSSLISAVTMTLGAVTFLVPLQWLYFGEMSMLSPVSSLILTPICELMLWLLIPCLICSLLGLSLLADRLGLIVELLYDALDIISSKLAQSTKLVSLKYPFVPILIVLCTALLIVLIVRTKKRLLLLIPLGAFVLALYSGIGIYERLRADEALLVCFNHKSNESFMLTVGGHGCVIDVGDGTQTALNLAVFELSEQCITEVDTLILTHIHRRHISAIRSVCENRMVRRILIPEPTDESENAIATDLVETAEHFSVEVEYLPRPEETAISFGDVTIQLAEKRYIDRSVHPLIGLEFGLPDGYVLYLGSSTWEDIGYLGFGDGADLVIYGSHGPVIKSAPGLLFDCERTYATNELVARSIGADLLVGRLSVMLGGELDHDE
;
A
#
# COMPACT_ATOMS: atom_id res chain seq x y z
N ALA A 1 -36.12 -14.66 -33.90
CA ALA A 1 -35.50 -13.36 -34.24
C ALA A 1 -35.05 -12.74 -32.93
N ASP A 2 -33.76 -12.93 -32.61
CA ASP A 2 -33.09 -12.31 -31.45
C ASP A 2 -32.66 -10.90 -31.87
N GLU A 3 -33.45 -9.91 -31.57
CA GLU A 3 -33.01 -8.52 -31.59
C GLU A 3 -32.15 -8.29 -30.36
N THR A 4 -30.83 -8.44 -30.55
CA THR A 4 -29.82 -8.00 -29.58
C THR A 4 -30.00 -6.50 -29.36
N ILE A 5 -30.58 -6.14 -28.22
CA ILE A 5 -30.73 -4.75 -27.76
C ILE A 5 -29.31 -4.20 -27.58
N LYS A 6 -28.81 -3.48 -28.59
CA LYS A 6 -27.55 -2.74 -28.47
C LYS A 6 -27.78 -1.58 -27.49
N PRO A 7 -27.11 -1.52 -26.34
CA PRO A 7 -27.28 -0.42 -25.41
C PRO A 7 -26.91 0.89 -26.12
N LYS A 8 -27.82 1.88 -26.07
CA LYS A 8 -27.55 3.23 -26.60
C LYS A 8 -26.64 3.96 -25.63
N TYR A 9 -25.35 3.84 -25.85
CA TYR A 9 -24.37 4.62 -25.11
C TYR A 9 -24.45 6.10 -25.49
N GLY A 10 -24.43 7.00 -24.49
CA GLY A 10 -24.27 8.44 -24.70
C GLY A 10 -22.93 8.75 -25.40
N LEU A 11 -22.79 9.95 -25.94
CA LEU A 11 -21.58 10.37 -26.68
C LEU A 11 -20.29 10.21 -25.84
N ASN A 12 -20.36 10.54 -24.53
CA ASN A 12 -19.24 10.40 -23.59
C ASN A 12 -18.81 8.93 -23.43
N ALA A 13 -19.77 8.01 -23.25
CA ALA A 13 -19.48 6.58 -23.13
C ALA A 13 -18.88 5.99 -24.41
N LYS A 14 -19.32 6.45 -25.60
CA LYS A 14 -18.71 6.04 -26.87
C LYS A 14 -17.27 6.53 -27.01
N LEU A 15 -16.97 7.75 -26.56
CA LEU A 15 -15.63 8.29 -26.55
C LEU A 15 -14.72 7.51 -25.60
N GLU A 16 -15.20 7.18 -24.39
CA GLU A 16 -14.45 6.35 -23.43
C GLU A 16 -14.16 4.95 -23.97
N ILE A 17 -15.14 4.30 -24.59
CA ILE A 17 -14.95 2.99 -25.23
C ILE A 17 -13.90 3.09 -26.33
N GLY A 18 -13.96 4.11 -27.20
CA GLY A 18 -12.99 4.32 -28.26
C GLY A 18 -11.57 4.58 -27.72
N LEU A 19 -11.45 5.37 -26.64
CA LEU A 19 -10.16 5.62 -25.99
C LEU A 19 -9.59 4.35 -25.33
N ASN A 20 -10.42 3.54 -24.69
CA ASN A 20 -10.01 2.28 -24.09
C ASN A 20 -9.57 1.27 -25.17
N GLN A 21 -10.27 1.21 -26.30
CA GLN A 21 -9.85 0.40 -27.45
C GLN A 21 -8.48 0.88 -27.99
N LEU A 22 -8.28 2.20 -28.09
CA LEU A 22 -7.01 2.76 -28.54
C LEU A 22 -5.87 2.44 -27.57
N ARG A 23 -6.11 2.57 -26.26
CA ARG A 23 -5.13 2.19 -25.22
C ARG A 23 -4.75 0.72 -25.33
N SER A 24 -5.74 -0.17 -25.41
CA SER A 24 -5.52 -1.61 -25.56
C SER A 24 -4.78 -1.95 -26.85
N TYR A 25 -5.10 -1.28 -27.97
CA TYR A 25 -4.38 -1.45 -29.22
C TYR A 25 -2.92 -1.00 -29.12
N LEU A 26 -2.64 0.19 -28.54
CA LEU A 26 -1.28 0.68 -28.37
C LEU A 26 -0.48 -0.19 -27.39
N SER A 27 -1.11 -0.65 -26.32
CA SER A 27 -0.53 -1.57 -25.35
C SER A 27 -0.16 -2.90 -26.01
N SER A 28 -1.06 -3.49 -26.79
CA SER A 28 -0.80 -4.77 -27.49
C SER A 28 0.36 -4.69 -28.46
N LYS A 29 0.63 -3.51 -29.03
CA LYS A 29 1.80 -3.29 -29.91
C LYS A 29 3.13 -3.33 -29.15
N LEU A 30 3.15 -2.96 -27.88
CA LEU A 30 4.32 -3.08 -27.01
C LEU A 30 4.47 -4.50 -26.45
N TRP A 31 3.39 -5.17 -26.12
CA TRP A 31 3.38 -6.52 -25.52
C TRP A 31 4.05 -7.59 -26.40
N VAL A 32 4.13 -7.34 -27.70
CA VAL A 32 4.83 -8.25 -28.63
C VAL A 32 6.33 -8.31 -28.36
N TYR A 33 6.90 -7.26 -27.76
CA TYR A 33 8.34 -7.08 -27.57
C TYR A 33 8.77 -7.09 -26.11
N LEU A 34 7.83 -7.35 -25.19
CA LEU A 34 8.06 -7.30 -23.74
C LEU A 34 7.45 -8.53 -23.08
N ASP A 35 8.07 -9.01 -22.02
CA ASP A 35 7.50 -10.04 -21.18
C ASP A 35 6.21 -9.57 -20.47
N ARG A 36 5.53 -10.50 -19.81
CA ARG A 36 4.20 -10.26 -19.21
C ARG A 36 4.22 -9.15 -18.15
N ASP A 37 5.15 -9.21 -17.21
CA ASP A 37 5.18 -8.30 -16.06
C ASP A 37 5.68 -6.91 -16.47
N THR A 38 6.70 -6.85 -17.33
CA THR A 38 7.15 -5.59 -17.95
C THR A 38 6.02 -4.95 -18.75
N SER A 39 5.26 -5.72 -19.52
CA SER A 39 4.12 -5.23 -20.32
C SER A 39 3.03 -4.61 -19.43
N ARG A 40 2.73 -5.22 -18.30
CA ARG A 40 1.76 -4.69 -17.32
C ARG A 40 2.24 -3.37 -16.71
N LEU A 41 3.50 -3.31 -16.25
CA LEU A 41 4.09 -2.07 -15.74
C LEU A 41 4.10 -0.96 -16.80
N VAL A 42 4.49 -1.27 -18.02
CA VAL A 42 4.55 -0.32 -19.14
C VAL A 42 3.17 0.24 -19.48
N SER A 43 2.13 -0.60 -19.43
CA SER A 43 0.74 -0.19 -19.64
C SER A 43 0.26 0.77 -18.54
N ALA A 44 0.67 0.55 -17.31
CA ALA A 44 0.41 1.47 -16.20
C ALA A 44 1.14 2.82 -16.39
N LEU A 45 2.43 2.78 -16.72
CA LEU A 45 3.27 3.98 -16.87
C LEU A 45 2.88 4.85 -18.07
N LEU A 46 2.55 4.26 -19.22
CA LEU A 46 2.24 5.04 -20.45
C LEU A 46 0.77 5.41 -20.56
N PHE A 47 -0.13 4.52 -20.20
CA PHE A 47 -1.55 4.68 -20.48
C PHE A 47 -2.41 4.82 -19.22
N GLY A 48 -1.83 4.62 -18.01
CA GLY A 48 -2.55 4.67 -16.74
C GLY A 48 -3.48 3.48 -16.52
N ILE A 49 -3.23 2.36 -17.18
CA ILE A 49 -3.96 1.11 -16.98
C ILE A 49 -3.42 0.49 -15.68
N ARG A 50 -4.25 0.43 -14.64
CA ARG A 50 -3.87 -0.13 -13.34
C ARG A 50 -3.91 -1.65 -13.39
N ASP A 51 -2.84 -2.25 -13.88
CA ASP A 51 -2.63 -3.71 -13.96
C ASP A 51 -1.14 -4.05 -13.69
N GLU A 52 -0.46 -3.23 -12.91
CA GLU A 52 0.92 -3.46 -12.52
C GLU A 52 1.07 -4.76 -11.71
N PRO A 53 2.24 -5.44 -11.75
CA PRO A 53 2.50 -6.63 -10.95
C PRO A 53 2.31 -6.36 -9.46
N ALA A 54 1.54 -7.22 -8.79
CA ALA A 54 1.13 -7.01 -7.39
C ALA A 54 2.32 -6.90 -6.43
N LEU A 55 3.32 -7.76 -6.59
CA LEU A 55 4.54 -7.74 -5.78
C LEU A 55 5.32 -6.43 -5.97
N LEU A 56 5.46 -5.96 -7.20
CA LEU A 56 6.12 -4.69 -7.50
C LEU A 56 5.36 -3.51 -6.86
N SER A 57 4.03 -3.48 -7.00
CA SER A 57 3.16 -2.46 -6.41
C SER A 57 3.29 -2.42 -4.89
N ARG A 58 3.28 -3.59 -4.22
CA ARG A 58 3.52 -3.74 -2.79
C ARG A 58 4.90 -3.21 -2.38
N ASN A 59 5.96 -3.63 -3.07
CA ASN A 59 7.33 -3.18 -2.78
C ASN A 59 7.45 -1.66 -2.89
N PHE A 60 6.87 -1.07 -3.94
CA PHE A 60 6.84 0.38 -4.13
C PHE A 60 6.07 1.11 -3.03
N ARG A 61 5.00 0.50 -2.49
CA ARG A 61 4.27 1.04 -1.34
C ARG A 61 5.14 1.04 -0.08
N ILE A 62 5.78 -0.09 0.25
CA ILE A 62 6.64 -0.23 1.43
C ILE A 62 7.78 0.77 1.42
N ILE A 63 8.42 0.99 0.28
CA ILE A 63 9.53 1.96 0.14
C ILE A 63 9.07 3.41 -0.11
N GLY A 64 7.75 3.66 -0.16
CA GLY A 64 7.17 4.99 -0.36
C GLY A 64 7.36 5.57 -1.76
N ALA A 65 7.48 4.70 -2.77
CA ALA A 65 7.68 5.06 -4.17
C ALA A 65 6.45 4.87 -5.07
N SER A 66 5.27 4.55 -4.51
CA SER A 66 4.02 4.28 -5.26
C SER A 66 3.63 5.41 -6.23
N HIS A 67 4.05 6.65 -5.94
CA HIS A 67 3.82 7.79 -6.82
C HIS A 67 4.54 7.69 -8.17
N LEU A 68 5.53 6.80 -8.33
CA LEU A 68 6.22 6.54 -9.59
C LEU A 68 5.42 5.62 -10.52
N LEU A 69 4.58 4.73 -9.96
CA LEU A 69 3.68 3.86 -10.71
C LEU A 69 2.44 4.63 -11.20
N ALA A 70 2.02 5.62 -10.45
CA ALA A 70 0.90 6.46 -10.83
C ALA A 70 1.29 7.44 -11.95
N LEU A 71 0.39 7.69 -12.89
CA LEU A 71 0.56 8.74 -13.88
C LEU A 71 0.80 10.09 -13.21
N SER A 72 1.98 10.63 -13.39
CA SER A 72 2.45 11.83 -12.71
C SER A 72 2.75 12.99 -13.68
N GLY A 73 2.98 14.17 -13.11
CA GLY A 73 3.46 15.31 -13.89
C GLY A 73 4.78 15.08 -14.60
N LEU A 74 5.60 14.15 -14.11
CA LEU A 74 6.85 13.73 -14.73
C LEU A 74 6.62 13.08 -16.10
N HIS A 75 5.62 12.21 -16.23
CA HIS A 75 5.25 11.56 -17.49
C HIS A 75 4.89 12.62 -18.57
N ILE A 76 4.07 13.60 -18.22
CA ILE A 76 3.76 14.73 -19.09
C ILE A 76 5.03 15.49 -19.52
N ALA A 77 5.92 15.76 -18.54
CA ALA A 77 7.16 16.49 -18.81
C ALA A 77 8.10 15.71 -19.76
N ILE A 78 8.21 14.39 -19.60
CA ILE A 78 9.02 13.51 -20.46
C ILE A 78 8.44 13.47 -21.87
N VAL A 79 7.14 13.21 -22.01
CA VAL A 79 6.47 13.22 -23.33
C VAL A 79 6.69 14.55 -24.04
N CYS A 80 6.44 15.68 -23.34
CA CYS A 80 6.72 17.01 -23.90
C CYS A 80 8.19 17.20 -24.26
N GLY A 81 9.09 16.69 -23.42
CA GLY A 81 10.55 16.78 -23.65
C GLY A 81 10.96 16.07 -24.92
N ILE A 82 10.50 14.82 -25.12
CA ILE A 82 10.78 14.00 -26.29
C ILE A 82 10.30 14.70 -27.56
N PHE A 83 9.01 15.08 -27.61
CA PHE A 83 8.46 15.70 -28.81
C PHE A 83 9.04 17.10 -29.06
N SER A 84 9.27 17.91 -28.02
CA SER A 84 9.93 19.20 -28.16
C SER A 84 11.38 19.07 -28.65
N PHE A 85 12.11 18.02 -28.23
CA PHE A 85 13.43 17.69 -28.74
C PHE A 85 13.36 17.32 -30.23
N PHE A 86 12.40 16.48 -30.61
CA PHE A 86 12.19 16.05 -31.98
C PHE A 86 11.87 17.24 -32.91
N PHE A 87 10.92 18.10 -32.49
CA PHE A 87 10.55 19.32 -33.21
C PHE A 87 11.72 20.30 -33.35
N ARG A 88 12.61 20.35 -32.38
CA ARG A 88 13.84 21.16 -32.42
C ARG A 88 14.84 20.58 -33.44
N LYS A 89 14.99 19.25 -33.51
CA LYS A 89 15.84 18.58 -34.50
C LYS A 89 15.32 18.76 -35.92
N LEU A 90 14.00 18.84 -36.09
CA LEU A 90 13.35 19.18 -37.36
C LEU A 90 13.41 20.69 -37.68
N CYS A 91 14.17 21.47 -36.93
CA CYS A 91 14.32 22.93 -37.13
C CYS A 91 13.00 23.72 -37.09
N ILE A 92 11.95 23.19 -36.42
CA ILE A 92 10.65 23.89 -36.30
C ILE A 92 10.81 25.15 -35.44
N PRO A 93 10.38 26.34 -35.91
CA PRO A 93 10.48 27.60 -35.19
C PRO A 93 9.72 27.57 -33.86
N THR A 94 10.09 28.46 -32.92
CA THR A 94 9.59 28.44 -31.53
C THR A 94 8.06 28.50 -31.44
N ARG A 95 7.38 29.33 -32.24
CA ARG A 95 5.91 29.48 -32.20
C ARG A 95 5.17 28.20 -32.63
N PRO A 96 5.34 27.67 -33.83
CA PRO A 96 4.67 26.44 -34.24
C PRO A 96 5.08 25.25 -33.35
N ARG A 97 6.33 25.18 -32.84
CA ARG A 97 6.76 24.17 -31.88
C ARG A 97 5.97 24.24 -30.58
N ALA A 98 5.68 25.45 -30.07
CA ALA A 98 4.86 25.61 -28.88
C ALA A 98 3.43 25.09 -29.11
N VAL A 99 2.82 25.39 -30.26
CA VAL A 99 1.48 24.88 -30.63
C VAL A 99 1.50 23.35 -30.75
N LEU A 100 2.47 22.77 -31.45
CA LEU A 100 2.60 21.31 -31.58
C LEU A 100 2.81 20.64 -30.22
N THR A 101 3.59 21.26 -29.32
CA THR A 101 3.77 20.72 -27.97
C THR A 101 2.45 20.76 -27.18
N ILE A 102 1.64 21.80 -27.29
CA ILE A 102 0.30 21.85 -26.68
C ILE A 102 -0.59 20.74 -27.22
N LEU A 103 -0.62 20.53 -28.54
CA LEU A 103 -1.40 19.45 -29.17
C LEU A 103 -0.97 18.08 -28.64
N VAL A 104 0.32 17.81 -28.56
CA VAL A 104 0.86 16.55 -27.99
C VAL A 104 0.40 16.36 -26.56
N VAL A 105 0.48 17.41 -25.72
CA VAL A 105 0.06 17.34 -24.31
C VAL A 105 -1.42 17.04 -24.19
N VAL A 106 -2.27 17.74 -24.94
CA VAL A 106 -3.72 17.52 -24.93
C VAL A 106 -4.06 16.11 -25.40
N SER A 107 -3.44 15.64 -26.50
CA SER A 107 -3.65 14.28 -27.02
C SER A 107 -3.22 13.21 -26.00
N TYR A 108 -2.08 13.40 -25.34
CA TYR A 108 -1.60 12.46 -24.34
C TYR A 108 -2.49 12.49 -23.08
N LEU A 109 -2.93 13.66 -22.63
CA LEU A 109 -3.86 13.81 -21.50
C LEU A 109 -5.19 13.09 -21.79
N THR A 110 -5.72 13.22 -23.01
CA THR A 110 -6.92 12.50 -23.46
C THR A 110 -6.69 10.99 -23.46
N LEU A 111 -5.53 10.56 -23.94
CA LEU A 111 -5.16 9.13 -23.93
C LEU A 111 -5.06 8.56 -22.51
N THR A 112 -4.64 9.33 -21.51
CA THR A 112 -4.43 8.87 -20.13
C THR A 112 -5.66 8.95 -19.23
N GLY A 113 -6.78 9.55 -19.69
CA GLY A 113 -8.05 9.61 -18.95
C GLY A 113 -8.14 10.68 -17.87
N PHE A 114 -7.39 11.76 -18.04
CA PHE A 114 -7.49 12.98 -17.22
C PHE A 114 -7.25 12.82 -15.70
N PRO A 115 -6.25 12.09 -15.21
CA PRO A 115 -5.95 12.09 -13.79
C PRO A 115 -5.50 13.50 -13.35
N TYR A 116 -5.91 13.97 -12.15
CA TYR A 116 -5.65 15.34 -11.69
C TYR A 116 -4.17 15.72 -11.67
N SER A 117 -3.28 14.79 -11.36
CA SER A 117 -1.83 15.00 -11.41
C SER A 117 -1.34 15.34 -12.83
N ALA A 118 -1.88 14.66 -13.84
CA ALA A 118 -1.57 14.91 -15.25
C ALA A 118 -2.24 16.19 -15.77
N ILE A 119 -3.52 16.46 -15.40
CA ILE A 119 -4.21 17.72 -15.74
C ILE A 119 -3.41 18.91 -15.25
N ARG A 120 -2.98 18.90 -13.97
CA ARG A 120 -2.16 19.98 -13.42
C ARG A 120 -0.90 20.21 -14.25
N ALA A 121 -0.14 19.14 -14.53
CA ALA A 121 1.11 19.26 -15.27
C ALA A 121 0.86 19.73 -16.71
N ALA A 122 -0.18 19.22 -17.37
CA ALA A 122 -0.59 19.64 -18.69
C ALA A 122 -0.93 21.13 -18.73
N LEU A 123 -1.72 21.62 -17.80
CA LEU A 123 -2.08 23.05 -17.68
C LEU A 123 -0.85 23.93 -17.45
N MET A 124 0.08 23.51 -16.58
CA MET A 124 1.34 24.23 -16.37
C MET A 124 2.19 24.27 -17.66
N VAL A 125 2.29 23.16 -18.40
CA VAL A 125 3.00 23.14 -19.69
C VAL A 125 2.30 24.02 -20.70
N ILE A 126 0.97 23.94 -20.84
CA ILE A 126 0.18 24.78 -21.74
C ILE A 126 0.42 26.27 -21.40
N PHE A 127 0.36 26.64 -20.13
CA PHE A 127 0.63 28.01 -19.69
C PHE A 127 2.04 28.47 -20.10
N VAL A 128 3.07 27.66 -19.84
CA VAL A 128 4.46 27.97 -20.23
C VAL A 128 4.63 28.09 -21.76
N GLN A 129 4.00 27.20 -22.53
CA GLN A 129 4.09 27.27 -23.99
C GLN A 129 3.30 28.48 -24.54
N THR A 130 2.16 28.81 -23.96
CA THR A 130 1.37 30.00 -24.30
C THR A 130 2.16 31.28 -24.00
N ALA A 131 2.84 31.36 -22.85
CA ALA A 131 3.72 32.48 -22.52
C ALA A 131 4.81 32.68 -23.60
N LYS A 132 5.41 31.58 -24.11
CA LYS A 132 6.39 31.64 -25.22
C LYS A 132 5.79 32.17 -26.54
N LEU A 133 4.51 31.87 -26.82
CA LEU A 133 3.82 32.41 -28.00
C LEU A 133 3.73 33.91 -27.94
N PHE A 134 3.46 34.46 -26.75
CA PHE A 134 3.34 35.91 -26.51
C PHE A 134 4.65 36.59 -26.10
N ARG A 135 5.77 35.84 -26.06
CA ARG A 135 7.11 36.35 -25.66
C ARG A 135 7.15 36.89 -24.22
N HIS A 136 6.36 36.29 -23.32
CA HIS A 136 6.38 36.61 -21.90
C HIS A 136 7.13 35.50 -21.13
N ASP A 137 7.78 35.91 -20.03
CA ASP A 137 8.35 34.98 -19.08
C ASP A 137 7.24 34.39 -18.20
N SER A 138 7.34 33.10 -17.89
CA SER A 138 6.40 32.40 -17.03
C SER A 138 7.01 32.18 -15.66
N ASP A 139 6.29 32.59 -14.61
CA ASP A 139 6.62 32.27 -13.24
C ASP A 139 6.04 30.89 -12.86
N ARG A 140 6.82 30.09 -12.14
CA ARG A 140 6.43 28.72 -11.77
C ARG A 140 5.28 28.70 -10.76
N ILE A 141 5.28 29.62 -9.78
CA ILE A 141 4.24 29.72 -8.76
C ILE A 141 2.94 30.18 -9.42
N ASN A 142 3.00 31.22 -10.27
CA ASN A 142 1.84 31.69 -11.01
C ASN A 142 1.25 30.61 -11.92
N SER A 143 2.10 29.81 -12.57
CA SER A 143 1.66 28.68 -13.39
C SER A 143 0.94 27.60 -12.57
N LEU A 144 1.44 27.32 -11.36
CA LEU A 144 0.83 26.37 -10.43
C LEU A 144 -0.52 26.87 -9.92
N LEU A 145 -0.58 28.12 -9.47
CA LEU A 145 -1.81 28.76 -8.98
C LEU A 145 -2.87 28.86 -10.08
N PHE A 146 -2.47 29.23 -11.29
CA PHE A 146 -3.38 29.26 -12.44
C PHE A 146 -3.99 27.88 -12.73
N ALA A 147 -3.17 26.82 -12.72
CA ALA A 147 -3.67 25.47 -12.88
C ALA A 147 -4.64 25.08 -11.75
N ALA A 148 -4.36 25.46 -10.49
CA ALA A 148 -5.25 25.19 -9.36
C ALA A 148 -6.60 25.88 -9.53
N VAL A 149 -6.59 27.18 -9.82
CA VAL A 149 -7.82 27.97 -10.03
C VAL A 149 -8.65 27.39 -11.16
N LEU A 150 -8.01 27.03 -12.28
CA LEU A 150 -8.71 26.47 -13.42
C LEU A 150 -9.38 25.13 -13.08
N ILE A 151 -8.68 24.21 -12.42
CA ILE A 151 -9.26 22.94 -12.01
C ILE A 151 -10.43 23.13 -11.05
N LEU A 152 -10.27 23.99 -10.03
CA LEU A 152 -11.30 24.23 -9.03
C LEU A 152 -12.52 24.99 -9.59
N LEU A 153 -12.34 25.79 -10.64
CA LEU A 153 -13.43 26.46 -11.34
C LEU A 153 -14.34 25.44 -12.06
N PHE A 154 -13.76 24.41 -12.67
CA PHE A 154 -14.52 23.34 -13.34
C PHE A 154 -15.03 22.27 -12.40
N ASN A 155 -14.26 21.94 -11.35
CA ASN A 155 -14.64 20.97 -10.34
C ASN A 155 -14.17 21.40 -8.94
N PRO A 156 -15.02 22.09 -8.15
CA PRO A 156 -14.68 22.50 -6.80
C PRO A 156 -14.36 21.34 -5.86
N HIS A 157 -14.95 20.16 -6.08
CA HIS A 157 -14.70 18.96 -5.27
C HIS A 157 -13.29 18.37 -5.47
N ALA A 158 -12.56 18.80 -6.50
CA ALA A 158 -11.19 18.35 -6.73
C ALA A 158 -10.25 18.64 -5.54
N ILE A 159 -10.57 19.61 -4.67
CA ILE A 159 -9.79 19.90 -3.47
C ILE A 159 -9.75 18.73 -2.47
N PHE A 160 -10.76 17.86 -2.49
CA PHE A 160 -10.84 16.66 -1.65
C PHE A 160 -10.24 15.43 -2.34
N ASP A 161 -9.86 15.54 -3.60
CA ASP A 161 -9.21 14.46 -4.33
C ASP A 161 -7.74 14.33 -3.92
N MET A 162 -7.35 13.10 -3.59
CA MET A 162 -6.00 12.75 -3.15
C MET A 162 -4.94 13.09 -4.22
N GLY A 163 -5.25 12.82 -5.50
CA GLY A 163 -4.35 13.10 -6.61
C GLY A 163 -4.12 14.60 -6.82
N PHE A 164 -5.15 15.44 -6.58
CA PHE A 164 -5.02 16.87 -6.60
C PHE A 164 -4.14 17.37 -5.45
N THR A 165 -4.53 17.10 -4.20
CA THR A 165 -3.90 17.66 -3.01
C THR A 165 -2.42 17.25 -2.87
N LEU A 166 -2.11 15.96 -3.04
CA LEU A 166 -0.73 15.46 -2.99
C LEU A 166 0.12 16.05 -4.12
N SER A 167 -0.42 16.11 -5.33
CA SER A 167 0.31 16.59 -6.50
C SER A 167 0.63 18.09 -6.42
N PHE A 168 -0.32 18.92 -5.97
CA PHE A 168 -0.09 20.35 -5.78
C PHE A 168 0.87 20.63 -4.64
N SER A 169 0.72 19.96 -3.49
CA SER A 169 1.61 20.11 -2.33
C SER A 169 3.05 19.70 -2.65
N ALA A 170 3.24 18.54 -3.30
CA ALA A 170 4.57 18.12 -3.74
C ALA A 170 5.22 19.15 -4.68
N THR A 171 4.46 19.66 -5.67
CA THR A 171 4.98 20.64 -6.62
C THR A 171 5.32 21.96 -5.96
N LEU A 172 4.50 22.42 -5.01
CA LEU A 172 4.78 23.62 -4.23
C LEU A 172 6.08 23.44 -3.44
N GLY A 173 6.26 22.30 -2.77
CA GLY A 173 7.50 21.98 -2.07
C GLY A 173 8.72 21.98 -2.99
N LEU A 174 8.62 21.36 -4.16
CA LEU A 174 9.68 21.39 -5.18
C LEU A 174 9.99 22.81 -5.67
N ILE A 175 9.00 23.63 -5.95
CA ILE A 175 9.19 25.02 -6.42
C ILE A 175 9.87 25.85 -5.33
N VAL A 176 9.35 25.80 -4.10
CA VAL A 176 9.88 26.55 -2.96
C VAL A 176 11.35 26.17 -2.70
N MET A 177 11.67 24.88 -2.74
CA MET A 177 13.03 24.38 -2.50
C MET A 177 13.95 24.51 -3.72
N SER A 178 13.44 24.64 -4.92
CA SER A 178 14.27 24.87 -6.12
C SER A 178 15.09 26.16 -6.04
N GLU A 179 14.65 27.13 -5.24
CA GLU A 179 15.36 28.35 -4.96
C GLU A 179 16.43 28.21 -3.85
N ALA A 180 16.47 27.07 -3.16
CA ALA A 180 17.45 26.79 -2.13
C ALA A 180 18.85 26.65 -2.74
N LYS A 181 19.65 27.70 -2.65
CA LYS A 181 21.03 27.66 -3.12
C LYS A 181 21.91 26.98 -2.05
N PRO A 182 22.67 25.94 -2.39
CA PRO A 182 23.64 25.37 -1.46
C PRO A 182 24.61 26.45 -0.99
N ASN A 183 24.94 26.42 0.31
CA ASN A 183 25.76 27.42 0.95
C ASN A 183 27.07 27.62 0.17
N MET A 184 27.40 28.88 -0.15
CA MET A 184 28.59 29.21 -0.95
C MET A 184 29.88 28.70 -0.30
N ALA A 185 29.93 28.60 1.03
CA ALA A 185 31.07 28.04 1.77
C ALA A 185 31.23 26.53 1.49
N LEU A 186 30.12 25.76 1.51
CA LEU A 186 30.13 24.35 1.15
C LEU A 186 30.53 24.12 -0.32
N ARG A 187 30.03 24.93 -1.24
CA ARG A 187 30.46 24.88 -2.66
C ARG A 187 31.92 25.15 -2.84
N LYS A 188 32.51 26.14 -2.11
CA LYS A 188 33.93 26.43 -2.12
C LYS A 188 34.75 25.28 -1.53
N LEU A 189 34.27 24.70 -0.42
CA LEU A 189 34.90 23.54 0.22
C LEU A 189 34.93 22.33 -0.71
N PHE A 190 33.80 21.93 -1.29
CA PHE A 190 33.75 20.82 -2.23
C PHE A 190 34.57 21.07 -3.50
N ARG A 191 34.63 22.30 -3.97
CA ARG A 191 35.46 22.67 -5.13
C ARG A 191 36.95 22.53 -4.82
N LYS A 192 37.36 22.82 -3.56
CA LYS A 192 38.73 22.70 -3.10
C LYS A 192 39.15 21.24 -2.86
N LEU A 193 38.24 20.42 -2.30
CA LEU A 193 38.49 19.02 -1.94
C LEU A 193 38.38 18.06 -3.12
N LEU A 194 37.39 18.26 -3.99
CA LEU A 194 36.96 17.28 -5.00
C LEU A 194 37.22 17.74 -6.45
N GLY A 195 37.78 18.94 -6.62
CA GLY A 195 37.98 19.52 -7.96
C GLY A 195 36.69 19.96 -8.65
N LYS A 196 36.80 20.68 -9.78
CA LYS A 196 35.72 21.39 -10.44
C LYS A 196 34.62 20.47 -11.02
N LYS A 197 35.00 19.29 -11.54
CA LYS A 197 34.07 18.33 -12.17
C LYS A 197 33.22 17.57 -11.15
N LEU A 198 33.88 17.03 -10.11
CA LEU A 198 33.22 16.24 -9.07
C LEU A 198 32.39 17.11 -8.13
N SER A 199 32.88 18.32 -7.79
CA SER A 199 32.13 19.33 -7.01
C SER A 199 30.81 19.72 -7.70
N ARG A 200 30.76 19.77 -9.03
CA ARG A 200 29.53 20.05 -9.80
C ARG A 200 28.51 18.92 -9.68
N ARG A 201 28.96 17.66 -9.78
CA ARG A 201 28.12 16.45 -9.61
C ARG A 201 27.57 16.36 -8.17
N VAL A 202 28.42 16.54 -7.18
CA VAL A 202 28.01 16.55 -5.75
C VAL A 202 27.01 17.68 -5.46
N SER A 203 27.23 18.87 -6.00
CA SER A 203 26.28 19.99 -5.84
C SER A 203 24.92 19.71 -6.51
N SER A 204 24.91 19.02 -7.65
CA SER A 204 23.67 18.59 -8.32
C SER A 204 22.92 17.54 -7.49
N LEU A 205 23.63 16.58 -6.94
CA LEU A 205 23.07 15.55 -6.07
C LEU A 205 22.46 16.17 -4.79
N ILE A 206 23.19 17.06 -4.13
CA ILE A 206 22.68 17.79 -2.95
C ILE A 206 21.42 18.59 -3.31
N SER A 207 21.40 19.23 -4.47
CA SER A 207 20.21 19.96 -4.91
C SER A 207 19.02 19.02 -5.14
N ALA A 208 19.24 17.86 -5.76
CA ALA A 208 18.17 16.86 -5.97
C ALA A 208 17.61 16.35 -4.63
N VAL A 209 18.49 15.95 -3.70
CA VAL A 209 18.08 15.52 -2.35
C VAL A 209 17.32 16.63 -1.61
N THR A 210 17.81 17.87 -1.67
CA THR A 210 17.14 19.02 -1.03
C THR A 210 15.73 19.25 -1.60
N MET A 211 15.57 19.12 -2.91
CA MET A 211 14.26 19.27 -3.56
C MET A 211 13.31 18.12 -3.17
N THR A 212 13.79 16.87 -3.13
CA THR A 212 13.00 15.72 -2.71
C THR A 212 12.54 15.85 -1.26
N LEU A 213 13.46 16.22 -0.34
CA LEU A 213 13.12 16.47 1.07
C LEU A 213 12.12 17.64 1.20
N GLY A 214 12.24 18.65 0.36
CA GLY A 214 11.27 19.74 0.29
C GLY A 214 9.87 19.25 -0.08
N ALA A 215 9.75 18.42 -1.10
CA ALA A 215 8.47 17.81 -1.46
C ALA A 215 7.89 17.00 -0.30
N VAL A 216 8.71 16.15 0.35
CA VAL A 216 8.29 15.34 1.51
C VAL A 216 7.80 16.24 2.66
N THR A 217 8.48 17.34 2.96
CA THR A 217 8.07 18.27 4.03
C THR A 217 6.63 18.78 3.84
N PHE A 218 6.24 19.05 2.59
CA PHE A 218 4.88 19.52 2.27
C PHE A 218 3.87 18.37 2.17
N LEU A 219 4.33 17.13 1.99
CA LEU A 219 3.48 15.95 1.88
C LEU A 219 3.13 15.31 3.23
N VAL A 220 3.98 15.43 4.26
CA VAL A 220 3.79 14.78 5.58
C VAL A 220 2.38 15.00 6.16
N PRO A 221 1.81 16.22 6.21
CA PRO A 221 0.46 16.41 6.76
C PRO A 221 -0.61 15.66 5.97
N LEU A 222 -0.46 15.58 4.65
CA LEU A 222 -1.40 14.88 3.77
C LEU A 222 -1.23 13.36 3.83
N GLN A 223 -0.01 12.88 4.03
CA GLN A 223 0.25 11.44 4.25
C GLN A 223 -0.43 10.95 5.52
N TRP A 224 -0.37 11.75 6.60
CA TRP A 224 -1.13 11.45 7.81
C TRP A 224 -2.64 11.39 7.55
N LEU A 225 -3.19 12.38 6.84
CA LEU A 225 -4.62 12.50 6.60
C LEU A 225 -5.18 11.36 5.72
N TYR A 226 -4.44 10.96 4.68
CA TYR A 226 -4.95 10.02 3.67
C TYR A 226 -4.52 8.57 3.89
N PHE A 227 -3.33 8.34 4.40
CA PHE A 227 -2.76 6.99 4.47
C PHE A 227 -2.56 6.48 5.90
N GLY A 228 -2.35 7.36 6.87
CA GLY A 228 -2.03 6.98 8.24
C GLY A 228 -0.68 6.24 8.39
N GLU A 229 0.10 6.12 7.33
CA GLU A 229 1.41 5.46 7.32
C GLU A 229 2.38 6.17 6.37
N MET A 230 3.67 6.07 6.62
CA MET A 230 4.70 6.59 5.73
C MET A 230 5.96 5.73 5.74
N SER A 231 6.68 5.74 4.62
CA SER A 231 8.00 5.14 4.53
C SER A 231 9.10 6.18 4.74
N MET A 232 9.97 5.94 5.73
CA MET A 232 11.14 6.80 5.95
C MET A 232 12.16 6.69 4.82
N LEU A 233 12.13 5.60 4.06
CA LEU A 233 13.02 5.39 2.92
C LEU A 233 12.58 6.14 1.65
N SER A 234 11.38 6.73 1.64
CA SER A 234 10.78 7.39 0.47
C SER A 234 11.70 8.40 -0.25
N PRO A 235 12.48 9.26 0.42
CA PRO A 235 13.40 10.17 -0.28
C PRO A 235 14.54 9.44 -0.99
N VAL A 236 15.04 8.34 -0.41
CA VAL A 236 16.15 7.55 -0.97
C VAL A 236 15.66 6.69 -2.12
N SER A 237 14.55 5.99 -1.92
CA SER A 237 13.93 5.15 -2.96
C SER A 237 13.55 5.98 -4.18
N SER A 238 12.93 7.15 -3.98
CA SER A 238 12.60 8.07 -5.08
C SER A 238 13.84 8.53 -5.83
N LEU A 239 14.94 8.85 -5.13
CA LEU A 239 16.19 9.29 -5.76
C LEU A 239 16.82 8.20 -6.65
N ILE A 240 16.68 6.93 -6.26
CA ILE A 240 17.25 5.78 -6.98
C ILE A 240 16.33 5.33 -8.12
N LEU A 241 15.02 5.19 -7.85
CA LEU A 241 14.09 4.58 -8.80
C LEU A 241 13.58 5.57 -9.87
N THR A 242 13.45 6.87 -9.54
CA THR A 242 12.97 7.87 -10.50
C THR A 242 13.80 7.88 -11.79
N PRO A 243 15.16 7.92 -11.76
CA PRO A 243 15.96 7.89 -13.01
C PRO A 243 15.74 6.64 -13.84
N ILE A 244 15.47 5.49 -13.22
CA ILE A 244 15.20 4.23 -13.94
C ILE A 244 13.84 4.31 -14.64
N CYS A 245 12.79 4.74 -13.93
CA CYS A 245 11.46 4.95 -14.49
C CYS A 245 11.48 6.01 -15.62
N GLU A 246 12.23 7.11 -15.43
CA GLU A 246 12.42 8.12 -16.47
C GLU A 246 13.06 7.53 -17.73
N LEU A 247 14.13 6.77 -17.57
CA LEU A 247 14.83 6.14 -18.69
C LEU A 247 13.95 5.13 -19.42
N MET A 248 13.16 4.33 -18.66
CA MET A 248 12.16 3.45 -19.27
C MET A 248 11.18 4.23 -20.13
N LEU A 249 10.60 5.32 -19.63
CA LEU A 249 9.67 6.16 -20.40
C LEU A 249 10.32 6.78 -21.66
N TRP A 250 11.60 7.20 -21.56
CA TRP A 250 12.35 7.72 -22.72
C TRP A 250 12.55 6.67 -23.80
N LEU A 251 12.65 5.38 -23.46
CA LEU A 251 12.82 4.27 -24.40
C LEU A 251 11.47 3.74 -24.91
N LEU A 252 10.43 3.77 -24.09
CA LEU A 252 9.12 3.24 -24.45
C LEU A 252 8.44 4.00 -25.58
N ILE A 253 8.55 5.32 -25.61
CA ILE A 253 7.94 6.14 -26.67
C ILE A 253 8.58 5.83 -28.06
N PRO A 254 9.91 5.82 -28.22
CA PRO A 254 10.53 5.36 -29.46
C PRO A 254 10.22 3.89 -29.79
N CYS A 255 10.17 2.99 -28.80
CA CYS A 255 9.80 1.60 -28.99
C CYS A 255 8.38 1.47 -29.57
N LEU A 256 7.41 2.20 -29.01
CA LEU A 256 6.05 2.25 -29.53
C LEU A 256 6.00 2.80 -30.96
N ILE A 257 6.73 3.87 -31.26
CA ILE A 257 6.81 4.45 -32.60
C ILE A 257 7.41 3.44 -33.60
N CYS A 258 8.49 2.76 -33.23
CA CYS A 258 9.11 1.73 -34.08
C CYS A 258 8.16 0.56 -34.32
N SER A 259 7.44 0.13 -33.29
CA SER A 259 6.42 -0.93 -33.39
C SER A 259 5.29 -0.54 -34.36
N LEU A 260 4.77 0.69 -34.27
CA LEU A 260 3.73 1.21 -35.15
C LEU A 260 4.19 1.36 -36.61
N LEU A 261 5.46 1.68 -36.83
CA LEU A 261 6.07 1.80 -38.15
C LEU A 261 6.52 0.45 -38.76
N GLY A 262 6.33 -0.66 -38.02
CA GLY A 262 6.74 -1.98 -38.47
C GLY A 262 8.27 -2.22 -38.43
N LEU A 263 9.03 -1.39 -37.72
CA LEU A 263 10.48 -1.52 -37.51
C LEU A 263 10.76 -2.52 -36.37
N SER A 264 10.37 -3.78 -36.56
CA SER A 264 10.37 -4.84 -35.54
C SER A 264 11.75 -5.03 -34.89
N LEU A 265 12.82 -5.07 -35.66
CA LEU A 265 14.17 -5.28 -35.15
C LEU A 265 14.63 -4.16 -34.18
N LEU A 266 14.23 -2.93 -34.44
CA LEU A 266 14.54 -1.79 -33.56
C LEU A 266 13.66 -1.80 -32.33
N ALA A 267 12.38 -2.13 -32.48
CA ALA A 267 11.44 -2.27 -31.36
C ALA A 267 11.88 -3.37 -30.40
N ASP A 268 12.34 -4.51 -30.94
CA ASP A 268 12.87 -5.64 -30.18
C ASP A 268 14.10 -5.25 -29.33
N ARG A 269 15.08 -4.56 -29.96
CA ARG A 269 16.26 -4.07 -29.22
C ARG A 269 15.95 -3.06 -28.15
N LEU A 270 14.98 -2.18 -28.38
CA LEU A 270 14.51 -1.23 -27.36
C LEU A 270 13.74 -1.94 -26.27
N GLY A 271 12.92 -2.94 -26.60
CA GLY A 271 12.19 -3.79 -25.67
C GLY A 271 13.13 -4.50 -24.69
N LEU A 272 14.17 -5.15 -25.20
CA LEU A 272 15.19 -5.82 -24.37
C LEU A 272 15.84 -4.87 -23.34
N ILE A 273 16.10 -3.62 -23.71
CA ILE A 273 16.68 -2.64 -22.76
C ILE A 273 15.62 -2.26 -21.69
N VAL A 274 14.35 -2.17 -22.08
CA VAL A 274 13.25 -1.88 -21.13
C VAL A 274 13.07 -3.02 -20.15
N GLU A 275 13.15 -4.28 -20.58
CA GLU A 275 13.13 -5.47 -19.71
C GLU A 275 14.28 -5.47 -18.72
N LEU A 276 15.50 -5.19 -19.17
CA LEU A 276 16.66 -5.06 -18.28
C LEU A 276 16.47 -3.98 -17.20
N LEU A 277 15.83 -2.87 -17.57
CA LEU A 277 15.50 -1.80 -16.61
C LEU A 277 14.40 -2.20 -15.66
N TYR A 278 13.43 -3.00 -16.11
CA TYR A 278 12.40 -3.59 -15.26
C TYR A 278 13.02 -4.52 -14.22
N ASP A 279 13.89 -5.45 -14.64
CA ASP A 279 14.59 -6.37 -13.74
C ASP A 279 15.41 -5.62 -12.68
N ALA A 280 16.12 -4.58 -13.10
CA ALA A 280 16.87 -3.73 -12.18
C ALA A 280 15.94 -3.02 -11.17
N LEU A 281 14.78 -2.55 -11.63
CA LEU A 281 13.78 -1.87 -10.82
C LEU A 281 13.15 -2.84 -9.82
N ASP A 282 12.82 -4.06 -10.24
CA ASP A 282 12.25 -5.09 -9.38
C ASP A 282 13.26 -5.55 -8.32
N ILE A 283 14.50 -5.88 -8.70
CA ILE A 283 15.55 -6.28 -7.77
C ILE A 283 15.84 -5.18 -6.74
N ILE A 284 15.94 -3.92 -7.18
CA ILE A 284 16.24 -2.80 -6.28
C ILE A 284 15.06 -2.56 -5.33
N SER A 285 13.83 -2.55 -5.84
CA SER A 285 12.64 -2.32 -5.01
C SER A 285 12.44 -3.43 -3.99
N SER A 286 12.65 -4.69 -4.36
CA SER A 286 12.56 -5.84 -3.47
C SER A 286 13.61 -5.78 -2.34
N LYS A 287 14.87 -5.48 -2.65
CA LYS A 287 15.91 -5.33 -1.62
C LYS A 287 15.66 -4.15 -0.68
N LEU A 288 15.19 -3.03 -1.21
CA LEU A 288 14.82 -1.88 -0.39
C LEU A 288 13.61 -2.17 0.50
N ALA A 289 12.59 -2.88 -0.02
CA ALA A 289 11.41 -3.26 0.74
C ALA A 289 11.74 -4.21 1.90
N GLN A 290 12.66 -5.16 1.70
CA GLN A 290 13.14 -6.06 2.77
C GLN A 290 13.93 -5.32 3.86
N SER A 291 14.57 -4.19 3.54
CA SER A 291 15.42 -3.41 4.46
C SER A 291 14.68 -2.31 5.22
N THR A 292 13.39 -2.12 4.99
CA THR A 292 12.61 -1.03 5.59
C THR A 292 11.25 -1.50 6.07
N LYS A 293 10.68 -0.71 6.98
CA LYS A 293 9.32 -0.88 7.47
C LYS A 293 8.53 0.39 7.22
N LEU A 294 7.22 0.23 7.05
CA LEU A 294 6.30 1.35 7.13
C LEU A 294 6.20 1.82 8.59
N VAL A 295 6.11 3.11 8.76
CA VAL A 295 5.92 3.74 10.08
C VAL A 295 4.50 4.25 10.14
N SER A 296 3.75 3.81 11.15
CA SER A 296 2.40 4.32 11.40
C SER A 296 2.45 5.81 11.75
N LEU A 297 1.50 6.55 11.27
CA LEU A 297 1.25 7.95 11.64
C LEU A 297 0.00 8.10 12.52
N LYS A 298 -0.61 6.98 12.95
CA LYS A 298 -1.81 6.94 13.79
C LYS A 298 -1.54 7.09 15.27
N TYR A 299 -0.27 7.16 15.69
CA TYR A 299 0.08 7.44 17.08
C TYR A 299 -0.61 8.72 17.58
N PRO A 300 -1.17 8.73 18.80
CA PRO A 300 -1.98 9.84 19.32
C PRO A 300 -1.23 11.17 19.44
N PHE A 301 0.10 11.16 19.52
CA PHE A 301 0.94 12.35 19.56
C PHE A 301 1.26 12.94 18.17
N VAL A 302 1.08 12.19 17.08
CA VAL A 302 1.44 12.61 15.72
C VAL A 302 0.66 13.83 15.23
N PRO A 303 -0.67 13.97 15.44
CA PRO A 303 -1.39 15.17 15.06
C PRO A 303 -0.79 16.45 15.64
N ILE A 304 -0.37 16.38 16.91
CA ILE A 304 0.26 17.52 17.60
C ILE A 304 1.59 17.86 16.95
N LEU A 305 2.43 16.86 16.64
CA LEU A 305 3.69 17.07 15.94
C LEU A 305 3.49 17.71 14.56
N ILE A 306 2.48 17.27 13.81
CA ILE A 306 2.15 17.82 12.49
C ILE A 306 1.77 19.29 12.60
N VAL A 307 0.90 19.65 13.55
CA VAL A 307 0.49 21.03 13.77
C VAL A 307 1.68 21.91 14.13
N LEU A 308 2.54 21.46 15.05
CA LEU A 308 3.74 22.21 15.48
C LEU A 308 4.74 22.38 14.32
N CYS A 309 5.02 21.31 13.58
CA CYS A 309 5.94 21.35 12.44
C CYS A 309 5.39 22.21 11.29
N THR A 310 4.08 22.15 11.03
CA THR A 310 3.45 22.98 10.01
C THR A 310 3.46 24.46 10.41
N ALA A 311 3.17 24.77 11.66
CA ALA A 311 3.27 26.15 12.18
C ALA A 311 4.71 26.67 12.07
N LEU A 312 5.71 25.87 12.46
CA LEU A 312 7.12 26.22 12.31
C LEU A 312 7.50 26.45 10.83
N LEU A 313 7.01 25.60 9.93
CA LEU A 313 7.24 25.73 8.49
C LEU A 313 6.68 27.07 7.97
N ILE A 314 5.46 27.42 8.34
CA ILE A 314 4.82 28.69 7.95
C ILE A 314 5.63 29.89 8.47
N VAL A 315 6.02 29.86 9.76
CA VAL A 315 6.84 30.93 10.35
C VAL A 315 8.17 31.08 9.61
N LEU A 316 8.83 29.98 9.26
CA LEU A 316 10.08 29.99 8.52
C LEU A 316 9.91 30.49 7.08
N ILE A 317 8.80 30.15 6.40
CA ILE A 317 8.48 30.68 5.06
C ILE A 317 8.34 32.19 5.10
N VAL A 318 7.64 32.72 6.11
CA VAL A 318 7.38 34.15 6.24
C VAL A 318 8.64 34.93 6.66
N ARG A 319 9.41 34.39 7.62
CA ARG A 319 10.52 35.15 8.26
C ARG A 319 11.87 34.97 7.59
N THR A 320 12.09 33.90 6.80
CA THR A 320 13.42 33.63 6.26
C THR A 320 13.48 33.53 4.74
N LYS A 321 14.53 34.13 4.16
CA LYS A 321 14.89 33.90 2.75
C LYS A 321 15.82 32.69 2.57
N LYS A 322 16.27 32.05 3.67
CA LYS A 322 17.17 30.90 3.64
C LYS A 322 16.35 29.62 3.49
N ARG A 323 16.00 29.26 2.27
CA ARG A 323 15.13 28.11 1.97
C ARG A 323 15.56 26.78 2.59
N LEU A 324 16.87 26.58 2.82
CA LEU A 324 17.37 25.35 3.46
C LEU A 324 16.86 25.17 4.90
N LEU A 325 16.55 26.28 5.60
CA LEU A 325 15.98 26.21 6.96
C LEU A 325 14.57 25.60 6.97
N LEU A 326 13.87 25.56 5.83
CA LEU A 326 12.56 24.92 5.70
C LEU A 326 12.61 23.39 5.85
N LEU A 327 13.81 22.78 5.90
CA LEU A 327 13.98 21.37 6.23
C LEU A 327 14.03 21.10 7.75
N ILE A 328 14.16 22.15 8.59
CA ILE A 328 14.18 21.99 10.05
C ILE A 328 12.90 21.35 10.57
N PRO A 329 11.68 21.77 10.15
CA PRO A 329 10.46 21.11 10.59
C PRO A 329 10.41 19.62 10.26
N LEU A 330 10.91 19.21 9.09
CA LEU A 330 11.00 17.79 8.72
C LEU A 330 11.96 17.02 9.62
N GLY A 331 13.16 17.55 9.88
CA GLY A 331 14.11 16.93 10.78
C GLY A 331 13.58 16.83 12.21
N ALA A 332 12.93 17.88 12.71
CA ALA A 332 12.29 17.90 14.02
C ALA A 332 11.14 16.88 14.09
N PHE A 333 10.31 16.79 13.05
CA PHE A 333 9.23 15.81 12.95
C PHE A 333 9.76 14.37 13.01
N VAL A 334 10.76 14.04 12.20
CA VAL A 334 11.36 12.70 12.17
C VAL A 334 11.95 12.34 13.53
N LEU A 335 12.74 13.25 14.13
CA LEU A 335 13.33 13.00 15.45
C LEU A 335 12.27 12.80 16.53
N ALA A 336 11.28 13.68 16.59
CA ALA A 336 10.19 13.59 17.57
C ALA A 336 9.31 12.35 17.34
N LEU A 337 9.06 11.97 16.09
CA LEU A 337 8.31 10.77 15.74
C LEU A 337 9.02 9.52 16.28
N TYR A 338 10.30 9.32 15.98
CA TYR A 338 11.04 8.15 16.47
C TYR A 338 11.16 8.12 18.00
N SER A 339 11.41 9.28 18.62
CA SER A 339 11.46 9.36 20.08
C SER A 339 10.10 9.06 20.69
N GLY A 340 9.01 9.57 20.12
CA GLY A 340 7.66 9.33 20.56
C GLY A 340 7.23 7.87 20.40
N ILE A 341 7.58 7.23 19.29
CA ILE A 341 7.35 5.80 19.06
C ILE A 341 8.03 4.98 20.14
N GLY A 342 9.32 5.18 20.38
CA GLY A 342 10.05 4.42 21.39
C GLY A 342 9.55 4.62 22.81
N ILE A 343 8.98 5.79 23.14
CA ILE A 343 8.32 6.02 24.42
C ILE A 343 6.97 5.29 24.46
N TYR A 344 6.16 5.43 23.42
CA TYR A 344 4.83 4.83 23.33
C TYR A 344 4.89 3.30 23.40
N GLU A 345 5.80 2.68 22.65
CA GLU A 345 6.00 1.23 22.65
C GLU A 345 6.46 0.72 24.03
N ARG A 346 7.31 1.46 24.75
CA ARG A 346 7.72 1.10 26.11
C ARG A 346 6.58 1.20 27.12
N LEU A 347 5.71 2.19 26.96
CA LEU A 347 4.55 2.37 27.86
C LEU A 347 3.47 1.30 27.66
N ARG A 348 3.44 0.68 26.48
CA ARG A 348 2.46 -0.35 26.10
C ARG A 348 3.08 -1.73 25.90
N ALA A 349 4.32 -1.93 26.35
CA ALA A 349 5.02 -3.21 26.15
C ALA A 349 4.28 -4.40 26.79
N ASP A 350 3.60 -4.15 27.90
CA ASP A 350 2.88 -5.18 28.67
C ASP A 350 1.37 -5.26 28.30
N GLU A 351 0.91 -4.40 27.36
CA GLU A 351 -0.49 -4.44 26.93
C GLU A 351 -0.68 -5.53 25.87
N ALA A 352 -1.63 -6.41 26.10
CA ALA A 352 -2.10 -7.34 25.08
C ALA A 352 -3.60 -7.09 24.81
N LEU A 353 -3.99 -7.14 23.53
CA LEU A 353 -5.35 -6.93 23.08
C LEU A 353 -5.74 -8.04 22.11
N LEU A 354 -6.79 -8.77 22.47
CA LEU A 354 -7.44 -9.74 21.58
C LEU A 354 -8.76 -9.15 21.07
N VAL A 355 -8.94 -9.08 19.77
CA VAL A 355 -10.18 -8.61 19.13
C VAL A 355 -10.72 -9.68 18.22
N CYS A 356 -11.98 -10.03 18.40
CA CYS A 356 -12.71 -10.92 17.51
C CYS A 356 -13.63 -10.10 16.60
N PHE A 357 -13.56 -10.35 15.31
CA PHE A 357 -14.45 -9.77 14.30
C PHE A 357 -15.33 -10.87 13.73
N ASN A 358 -16.64 -10.69 13.84
CA ASN A 358 -17.60 -11.58 13.22
C ASN A 358 -18.49 -10.80 12.23
N HIS A 359 -18.51 -11.25 10.98
CA HIS A 359 -19.40 -10.71 9.96
C HIS A 359 -20.07 -11.86 9.20
N LYS A 360 -21.38 -12.09 9.44
CA LYS A 360 -22.17 -13.14 8.77
C LYS A 360 -21.54 -14.53 8.85
N SER A 361 -21.14 -14.94 10.03
CA SER A 361 -20.44 -16.22 10.30
C SER A 361 -19.04 -16.31 9.67
N ASN A 362 -18.44 -15.20 9.33
CA ASN A 362 -17.03 -15.07 8.96
C ASN A 362 -16.30 -14.43 10.10
N GLU A 363 -15.39 -15.15 10.67
CA GLU A 363 -14.62 -14.72 11.83
C GLU A 363 -13.14 -14.55 11.48
N SER A 364 -12.55 -13.57 12.13
CA SER A 364 -11.12 -13.31 12.12
C SER A 364 -10.74 -12.70 13.45
N PHE A 365 -9.63 -13.12 14.01
CA PHE A 365 -9.12 -12.59 15.26
C PHE A 365 -7.87 -11.77 15.01
N MET A 366 -7.72 -10.75 15.81
CA MET A 366 -6.49 -9.96 15.88
C MET A 366 -5.97 -10.04 17.32
N LEU A 367 -4.73 -10.44 17.46
CA LEU A 367 -3.99 -10.37 18.72
C LEU A 367 -2.85 -9.38 18.59
N THR A 368 -2.74 -8.47 19.53
CA THR A 368 -1.59 -7.56 19.59
C THR A 368 -0.93 -7.67 20.96
N VAL A 369 0.40 -7.78 20.97
CA VAL A 369 1.20 -7.86 22.19
C VAL A 369 2.48 -7.07 21.99
N GLY A 370 2.76 -6.08 22.84
CA GLY A 370 4.01 -5.34 22.81
C GLY A 370 4.36 -4.70 21.45
N GLY A 371 3.35 -4.28 20.67
CA GLY A 371 3.55 -3.68 19.35
C GLY A 371 3.68 -4.67 18.18
N HIS A 372 3.53 -5.96 18.45
CA HIS A 372 3.47 -7.04 17.45
C HIS A 372 2.04 -7.42 17.12
N GLY A 373 1.76 -7.76 15.86
CA GLY A 373 0.43 -8.11 15.37
C GLY A 373 0.33 -9.53 14.84
N CYS A 374 -0.66 -10.28 15.36
CA CYS A 374 -1.03 -11.60 14.87
C CYS A 374 -2.47 -11.55 14.35
N VAL A 375 -2.72 -12.18 13.22
CA VAL A 375 -4.08 -12.39 12.68
C VAL A 375 -4.36 -13.88 12.66
N ILE A 376 -5.54 -14.27 13.14
CA ILE A 376 -5.96 -15.65 13.21
C ILE A 376 -7.24 -15.80 12.42
N ASP A 377 -7.23 -16.74 11.50
CA ASP A 377 -8.24 -16.96 10.49
C ASP A 377 -8.53 -15.77 9.57
N VAL A 378 -8.95 -16.07 8.37
CA VAL A 378 -9.17 -15.08 7.30
C VAL A 378 -10.61 -15.05 6.79
N GLY A 379 -11.51 -15.75 7.48
CA GLY A 379 -12.91 -15.87 7.08
C GLY A 379 -13.11 -16.67 5.78
N ASP A 380 -14.33 -16.63 5.24
CA ASP A 380 -14.75 -17.41 4.07
C ASP A 380 -14.40 -16.81 2.70
N GLY A 381 -13.49 -15.85 2.66
CA GLY A 381 -13.06 -15.17 1.42
C GLY A 381 -13.89 -13.95 1.03
N THR A 382 -14.91 -13.55 1.80
CA THR A 382 -15.58 -12.24 1.61
C THR A 382 -14.72 -11.06 2.05
N GLN A 383 -13.59 -11.34 2.65
CA GLN A 383 -12.55 -10.40 3.10
C GLN A 383 -13.00 -9.36 4.14
N THR A 384 -14.26 -9.35 4.57
CA THR A 384 -14.77 -8.28 5.45
C THR A 384 -14.19 -8.39 6.86
N ALA A 385 -14.23 -9.57 7.49
CA ALA A 385 -13.67 -9.77 8.84
C ALA A 385 -12.15 -9.57 8.84
N LEU A 386 -11.46 -10.15 7.87
CA LEU A 386 -10.02 -9.96 7.69
C LEU A 386 -9.64 -8.49 7.47
N ASN A 387 -10.39 -7.77 6.64
CA ASN A 387 -10.15 -6.35 6.43
C ASN A 387 -10.36 -5.52 7.70
N LEU A 388 -11.33 -5.91 8.54
CA LEU A 388 -11.54 -5.28 9.85
C LEU A 388 -10.38 -5.57 10.80
N ALA A 389 -9.89 -6.83 10.87
CA ALA A 389 -8.74 -7.19 11.68
C ALA A 389 -7.47 -6.42 11.24
N VAL A 390 -7.22 -6.35 9.94
CA VAL A 390 -6.08 -5.60 9.39
C VAL A 390 -6.24 -4.08 9.59
N PHE A 391 -7.47 -3.56 9.51
CA PHE A 391 -7.76 -2.17 9.82
C PHE A 391 -7.49 -1.86 11.29
N GLU A 392 -7.94 -2.71 12.21
CA GLU A 392 -7.71 -2.56 13.64
C GLU A 392 -6.21 -2.60 13.99
N LEU A 393 -5.43 -3.52 13.41
CA LEU A 393 -3.96 -3.49 13.57
C LEU A 393 -3.40 -2.11 13.21
N SER A 394 -3.90 -1.51 12.15
CA SER A 394 -3.49 -0.17 11.73
C SER A 394 -3.89 0.91 12.75
N GLU A 395 -5.06 0.81 13.39
CA GLU A 395 -5.49 1.71 14.49
C GLU A 395 -4.60 1.54 15.73
N GLN A 396 -4.13 0.32 15.99
CA GLN A 396 -3.15 0.03 17.04
C GLN A 396 -1.72 0.40 16.66
N CYS A 397 -1.53 1.16 15.58
CA CYS A 397 -0.23 1.60 15.05
C CYS A 397 0.66 0.48 14.47
N ILE A 398 0.13 -0.73 14.29
CA ILE A 398 0.85 -1.88 13.76
C ILE A 398 0.71 -1.92 12.23
N THR A 399 1.83 -1.85 11.53
CA THR A 399 1.88 -1.79 10.05
C THR A 399 2.19 -3.13 9.39
N GLU A 400 2.66 -4.11 10.17
CA GLU A 400 3.04 -5.45 9.71
C GLU A 400 2.18 -6.50 10.41
N VAL A 401 1.94 -7.62 9.75
CA VAL A 401 1.40 -8.84 10.36
C VAL A 401 2.58 -9.76 10.62
N ASP A 402 2.99 -9.90 11.88
CA ASP A 402 4.14 -10.74 12.22
C ASP A 402 3.83 -12.23 11.97
N THR A 403 2.62 -12.65 12.33
CA THR A 403 2.17 -14.03 12.14
C THR A 403 0.71 -14.05 11.70
N LEU A 404 0.43 -14.80 10.64
CA LEU A 404 -0.93 -15.17 10.23
C LEU A 404 -1.15 -16.63 10.54
N ILE A 405 -2.11 -16.96 11.36
CA ILE A 405 -2.44 -18.34 11.75
C ILE A 405 -3.74 -18.75 11.07
N LEU A 406 -3.73 -19.90 10.41
CA LEU A 406 -4.95 -20.54 9.93
C LEU A 406 -5.28 -21.72 10.82
N THR A 407 -6.52 -21.79 11.31
CA THR A 407 -6.99 -22.94 12.10
C THR A 407 -7.41 -24.11 11.21
N HIS A 408 -7.72 -23.84 9.92
CA HIS A 408 -8.14 -24.85 8.95
C HIS A 408 -7.76 -24.45 7.52
N ILE A 409 -7.69 -25.41 6.62
CA ILE A 409 -7.32 -25.19 5.21
C ILE A 409 -8.58 -25.16 4.34
N HIS A 410 -8.81 -24.03 3.69
CA HIS A 410 -9.94 -23.84 2.78
C HIS A 410 -9.52 -23.09 1.51
N ARG A 411 -10.05 -23.49 0.33
CA ARG A 411 -9.70 -22.86 -0.96
C ARG A 411 -10.00 -21.37 -0.99
N ARG A 412 -10.96 -20.91 -0.21
CA ARG A 412 -11.32 -19.48 -0.11
C ARG A 412 -10.24 -18.66 0.60
N HIS A 413 -9.44 -19.28 1.48
CA HIS A 413 -8.36 -18.62 2.18
C HIS A 413 -7.24 -18.14 1.25
N ILE A 414 -7.03 -18.79 0.11
CA ILE A 414 -5.98 -18.42 -0.86
C ILE A 414 -6.18 -16.98 -1.36
N SER A 415 -7.42 -16.61 -1.70
CA SER A 415 -7.73 -15.25 -2.16
C SER A 415 -7.57 -14.21 -1.05
N ALA A 416 -7.94 -14.57 0.19
CA ALA A 416 -7.79 -13.70 1.34
C ALA A 416 -6.31 -13.49 1.70
N ILE A 417 -5.51 -14.56 1.74
CA ILE A 417 -4.06 -14.50 1.96
C ILE A 417 -3.39 -13.66 0.89
N ARG A 418 -3.71 -13.88 -0.38
CA ARG A 418 -3.20 -13.06 -1.47
C ARG A 418 -3.48 -11.58 -1.21
N SER A 419 -4.72 -11.22 -0.85
CA SER A 419 -5.10 -9.84 -0.57
C SER A 419 -4.33 -9.24 0.62
N VAL A 420 -4.09 -10.00 1.69
CA VAL A 420 -3.28 -9.53 2.82
C VAL A 420 -1.84 -9.32 2.38
N CYS A 421 -1.25 -10.30 1.69
CA CYS A 421 0.13 -10.22 1.21
C CYS A 421 0.33 -9.10 0.18
N GLU A 422 -0.68 -8.75 -0.61
CA GLU A 422 -0.65 -7.59 -1.52
C GLU A 422 -0.68 -6.26 -0.77
N ASN A 423 -1.43 -6.19 0.32
CA ASN A 423 -1.71 -4.95 1.03
C ASN A 423 -0.89 -4.73 2.29
N ARG A 424 -0.33 -5.79 2.87
CA ARG A 424 0.45 -5.74 4.12
C ARG A 424 1.71 -6.58 4.00
N MET A 425 2.68 -6.26 4.84
CA MET A 425 3.84 -7.11 5.02
C MET A 425 3.49 -8.19 6.03
N VAL A 426 3.43 -9.43 5.55
CA VAL A 426 3.27 -10.63 6.39
C VAL A 426 4.65 -11.27 6.49
N ARG A 427 5.07 -11.63 7.70
CA ARG A 427 6.38 -12.26 7.89
C ARG A 427 6.32 -13.77 7.73
N ARG A 428 5.34 -14.41 8.41
CA ARG A 428 5.12 -15.85 8.34
C ARG A 428 3.64 -16.19 8.38
N ILE A 429 3.33 -17.34 7.80
CA ILE A 429 1.99 -17.92 7.84
C ILE A 429 2.12 -19.31 8.46
N LEU A 430 1.30 -19.60 9.48
CA LEU A 430 1.20 -20.89 10.10
C LEU A 430 -0.08 -21.57 9.62
N ILE A 431 0.03 -22.80 9.10
CA ILE A 431 -1.09 -23.59 8.60
C ILE A 431 -1.12 -24.96 9.27
N PRO A 432 -2.29 -25.59 9.48
CA PRO A 432 -2.35 -26.96 9.98
C PRO A 432 -1.79 -27.95 8.95
N GLU A 433 -1.31 -29.11 9.42
CA GLU A 433 -0.93 -30.21 8.53
C GLU A 433 -2.16 -30.69 7.74
N PRO A 434 -2.09 -30.81 6.40
CA PRO A 434 -3.21 -31.29 5.59
C PRO A 434 -3.54 -32.74 5.91
N THR A 435 -4.81 -33.05 6.03
CA THR A 435 -5.31 -34.37 6.44
C THR A 435 -5.65 -35.29 5.27
N ASP A 436 -5.96 -34.71 4.11
CA ASP A 436 -6.32 -35.44 2.90
C ASP A 436 -5.64 -34.91 1.63
N GLU A 437 -5.82 -35.57 0.51
CA GLU A 437 -5.23 -35.22 -0.78
C GLU A 437 -5.79 -33.87 -1.32
N SER A 438 -7.04 -33.58 -1.00
CA SER A 438 -7.70 -32.32 -1.38
C SER A 438 -7.13 -31.12 -0.61
N GLU A 439 -6.96 -31.27 0.70
CA GLU A 439 -6.32 -30.25 1.53
C GLU A 439 -4.84 -30.04 1.16
N ASN A 440 -4.14 -31.13 0.83
CA ASN A 440 -2.75 -31.05 0.40
C ASN A 440 -2.60 -30.23 -0.90
N ALA A 441 -3.52 -30.40 -1.86
CA ALA A 441 -3.54 -29.59 -3.07
C ALA A 441 -3.78 -28.10 -2.76
N ILE A 442 -4.70 -27.81 -1.84
CA ILE A 442 -4.99 -26.42 -1.42
C ILE A 442 -3.81 -25.83 -0.64
N ALA A 443 -3.17 -26.60 0.25
CA ALA A 443 -1.98 -26.17 0.97
C ALA A 443 -0.84 -25.83 0.01
N THR A 444 -0.65 -26.62 -1.05
CA THR A 444 0.34 -26.35 -2.09
C THR A 444 0.06 -25.02 -2.80
N ASP A 445 -1.19 -24.79 -3.26
CA ASP A 445 -1.59 -23.52 -3.90
C ASP A 445 -1.39 -22.31 -2.95
N LEU A 446 -1.59 -22.53 -1.64
CA LEU A 446 -1.40 -21.52 -0.62
C LEU A 446 0.08 -21.19 -0.42
N VAL A 447 0.92 -22.22 -0.33
CA VAL A 447 2.39 -22.08 -0.23
C VAL A 447 2.93 -21.35 -1.44
N GLU A 448 2.55 -21.74 -2.66
CA GLU A 448 2.95 -21.06 -3.89
C GLU A 448 2.52 -19.58 -3.89
N THR A 449 1.30 -19.29 -3.39
CA THR A 449 0.81 -17.92 -3.26
C THR A 449 1.65 -17.10 -2.27
N ALA A 450 2.00 -17.68 -1.12
CA ALA A 450 2.81 -17.00 -0.10
C ALA A 450 4.26 -16.80 -0.57
N GLU A 451 4.86 -17.80 -1.19
CA GLU A 451 6.21 -17.74 -1.76
C GLU A 451 6.34 -16.64 -2.82
N HIS A 452 5.30 -16.44 -3.65
CA HIS A 452 5.26 -15.33 -4.61
C HIS A 452 5.47 -13.96 -3.93
N PHE A 453 5.03 -13.81 -2.68
CA PHE A 453 5.24 -12.59 -1.88
C PHE A 453 6.43 -12.68 -0.93
N SER A 454 7.27 -13.71 -1.05
CA SER A 454 8.41 -13.98 -0.15
C SER A 454 8.00 -14.08 1.32
N VAL A 455 6.87 -14.72 1.58
CA VAL A 455 6.35 -15.02 2.91
C VAL A 455 6.63 -16.47 3.24
N GLU A 456 7.21 -16.71 4.42
CA GLU A 456 7.49 -18.04 4.91
C GLU A 456 6.21 -18.73 5.38
N VAL A 457 6.02 -19.99 4.96
CA VAL A 457 4.89 -20.81 5.41
C VAL A 457 5.44 -21.96 6.22
N GLU A 458 4.97 -22.09 7.44
CA GLU A 458 5.33 -23.15 8.38
C GLU A 458 4.08 -23.94 8.75
N TYR A 459 4.26 -25.22 9.07
CA TYR A 459 3.17 -26.00 9.67
C TYR A 459 3.04 -25.68 11.15
N LEU A 460 1.80 -25.66 11.64
CA LEU A 460 1.51 -25.52 13.06
C LEU A 460 2.20 -26.66 13.83
N PRO A 461 2.88 -26.35 14.96
CA PRO A 461 3.47 -27.39 15.79
C PRO A 461 2.38 -28.32 16.34
N ARG A 462 2.71 -29.59 16.52
CA ARG A 462 1.77 -30.52 17.15
C ARG A 462 1.49 -30.12 18.59
N PRO A 463 0.25 -30.26 19.08
CA PRO A 463 -0.16 -29.76 20.41
C PRO A 463 0.70 -30.30 21.58
N GLU A 464 1.34 -31.44 21.39
CA GLU A 464 2.20 -32.06 22.41
C GLU A 464 3.60 -31.41 22.50
N GLU A 465 3.99 -30.59 21.52
CA GLU A 465 5.40 -30.21 21.38
C GLU A 465 5.67 -28.74 21.77
N THR A 466 4.77 -27.77 21.50
CA THR A 466 5.08 -26.37 21.86
C THR A 466 3.89 -25.43 21.74
N ALA A 467 3.67 -24.62 22.77
CA ALA A 467 2.83 -23.42 22.67
C ALA A 467 3.51 -22.39 21.76
N ILE A 468 2.74 -21.73 20.90
CA ILE A 468 3.24 -20.60 20.11
C ILE A 468 3.31 -19.38 21.04
N SER A 469 4.51 -18.93 21.37
CA SER A 469 4.68 -17.74 22.18
C SER A 469 4.60 -16.48 21.31
N PHE A 470 3.73 -15.56 21.69
CA PHE A 470 3.58 -14.26 21.06
C PHE A 470 3.66 -13.17 22.15
N GLY A 471 4.88 -12.68 22.42
CA GLY A 471 5.17 -11.88 23.62
C GLY A 471 4.92 -12.68 24.89
N ASP A 472 4.16 -12.12 25.81
CA ASP A 472 3.75 -12.75 27.08
C ASP A 472 2.48 -13.62 26.94
N VAL A 473 1.89 -13.66 25.75
CA VAL A 473 0.73 -14.51 25.43
C VAL A 473 1.19 -15.82 24.85
N THR A 474 0.68 -16.92 25.37
CA THR A 474 0.87 -18.26 24.82
C THR A 474 -0.37 -18.69 24.06
N ILE A 475 -0.19 -19.14 22.82
CA ILE A 475 -1.27 -19.72 22.00
C ILE A 475 -1.07 -21.21 22.01
N GLN A 476 -1.98 -21.95 22.64
CA GLN A 476 -2.00 -23.41 22.60
C GLN A 476 -3.03 -23.88 21.58
N LEU A 477 -2.67 -24.94 20.86
CA LEU A 477 -3.53 -25.54 19.85
C LEU A 477 -4.29 -26.71 20.46
N ALA A 478 -5.61 -26.70 20.31
CA ALA A 478 -6.46 -27.79 20.71
C ALA A 478 -6.71 -28.71 19.52
N GLU A 479 -6.11 -29.89 19.53
CA GLU A 479 -6.22 -30.86 18.46
C GLU A 479 -7.10 -32.05 18.85
N LYS A 480 -7.85 -32.57 17.87
CA LYS A 480 -8.65 -33.77 18.02
C LYS A 480 -7.76 -35.01 18.07
N ARG A 481 -7.73 -35.70 19.20
CA ARG A 481 -6.92 -36.93 19.39
C ARG A 481 -7.46 -38.19 18.66
N TYR A 482 -8.52 -38.10 17.83
CA TYR A 482 -9.20 -39.27 17.27
C TYR A 482 -9.20 -39.37 15.74
N ILE A 483 -8.94 -40.50 15.31
CA ILE A 483 -8.70 -41.39 14.19
C ILE A 483 -9.65 -41.25 12.98
N ASP A 484 -10.63 -40.40 12.97
CA ASP A 484 -11.43 -40.19 11.77
C ASP A 484 -10.81 -39.06 10.90
N ARG A 485 -10.09 -39.51 9.86
CA ARG A 485 -9.35 -38.68 8.91
C ARG A 485 -10.24 -37.77 8.05
N SER A 486 -11.53 -37.73 8.27
CA SER A 486 -12.50 -36.91 7.50
C SER A 486 -12.86 -35.59 8.15
N VAL A 487 -12.33 -35.28 9.33
CA VAL A 487 -12.64 -34.04 10.09
C VAL A 487 -11.33 -33.32 10.43
N HIS A 488 -11.35 -31.98 10.34
CA HIS A 488 -10.19 -31.15 10.69
C HIS A 488 -9.66 -31.45 12.08
N PRO A 489 -8.35 -31.66 12.24
CA PRO A 489 -7.78 -32.07 13.53
C PRO A 489 -7.80 -30.92 14.57
N LEU A 490 -7.73 -29.67 14.15
CA LEU A 490 -7.70 -28.52 15.03
C LEU A 490 -9.11 -28.16 15.52
N ILE A 491 -9.32 -28.21 16.83
CA ILE A 491 -10.63 -27.94 17.47
C ILE A 491 -10.73 -26.48 17.86
N GLY A 492 -9.64 -25.87 18.29
CA GLY A 492 -9.64 -24.51 18.77
C GLY A 492 -8.28 -23.98 19.20
N LEU A 493 -8.28 -22.80 19.77
CA LEU A 493 -7.11 -22.10 20.29
C LEU A 493 -7.36 -21.66 21.73
N GLU A 494 -6.38 -21.90 22.57
CA GLU A 494 -6.33 -21.38 23.94
C GLU A 494 -5.29 -20.25 23.99
N PHE A 495 -5.73 -19.07 24.42
CA PHE A 495 -4.86 -17.92 24.63
C PHE A 495 -4.55 -17.80 26.11
N GLY A 496 -3.39 -18.30 26.52
CA GLY A 496 -2.88 -18.18 27.88
C GLY A 496 -2.35 -16.77 28.12
N LEU A 497 -2.89 -16.09 29.11
CA LEU A 497 -2.65 -14.70 29.46
C LEU A 497 -2.04 -14.63 30.85
N PRO A 498 -1.31 -13.56 31.23
CA PRO A 498 -0.76 -13.42 32.57
C PRO A 498 -1.80 -13.53 33.70
N ASP A 499 -3.02 -13.06 33.48
CA ASP A 499 -4.09 -12.98 34.49
C ASP A 499 -5.33 -13.82 34.14
N GLY A 500 -5.25 -14.71 33.15
CA GLY A 500 -6.39 -15.52 32.77
C GLY A 500 -6.22 -16.22 31.44
N TYR A 501 -7.30 -16.81 30.88
CA TYR A 501 -7.24 -17.33 29.54
C TYR A 501 -8.55 -17.26 28.74
N VAL A 502 -8.43 -17.17 27.43
CA VAL A 502 -9.54 -17.17 26.47
C VAL A 502 -9.49 -18.43 25.64
N LEU A 503 -10.60 -19.12 25.53
CA LEU A 503 -10.75 -20.31 24.70
C LEU A 503 -11.59 -19.99 23.45
N TYR A 504 -11.04 -20.29 22.27
CA TYR A 504 -11.75 -20.23 21.01
C TYR A 504 -11.91 -21.63 20.42
N LEU A 505 -13.15 -22.02 20.12
CA LEU A 505 -13.52 -23.32 19.58
C LEU A 505 -14.05 -23.14 18.15
N GLY A 506 -13.16 -23.23 17.16
CA GLY A 506 -13.47 -22.93 15.75
C GLY A 506 -14.31 -23.98 15.04
N SER A 507 -13.94 -25.26 15.13
CA SER A 507 -14.59 -26.36 14.38
C SER A 507 -14.85 -27.61 15.22
N SER A 508 -15.15 -27.44 16.52
CA SER A 508 -15.36 -28.55 17.43
C SER A 508 -16.77 -29.13 17.37
N THR A 509 -16.89 -30.46 17.51
CA THR A 509 -18.16 -31.14 17.80
C THR A 509 -18.31 -31.36 19.33
N TRP A 510 -19.53 -31.66 19.80
CA TRP A 510 -19.78 -31.94 21.22
C TRP A 510 -18.94 -33.09 21.78
N GLU A 511 -18.74 -34.13 20.95
CA GLU A 511 -17.95 -35.29 21.32
C GLU A 511 -16.48 -34.88 21.49
N ASP A 512 -16.01 -33.93 20.71
CA ASP A 512 -14.63 -33.44 20.76
C ASP A 512 -14.36 -32.64 22.04
N ILE A 513 -15.31 -31.80 22.45
CA ILE A 513 -15.19 -30.95 23.64
C ILE A 513 -15.12 -31.79 24.92
N GLY A 514 -15.87 -32.89 24.99
CA GLY A 514 -15.83 -33.80 26.15
C GLY A 514 -14.48 -34.50 26.36
N TYR A 515 -13.59 -34.50 25.37
CA TYR A 515 -12.24 -35.08 25.44
C TYR A 515 -11.12 -34.07 25.66
N LEU A 516 -11.47 -32.78 25.59
CA LEU A 516 -10.53 -31.71 25.89
C LEU A 516 -10.32 -31.65 27.41
N GLY A 517 -9.15 -32.01 27.88
CA GLY A 517 -8.79 -31.89 29.29
C GLY A 517 -8.56 -30.44 29.76
N PHE A 518 -9.01 -29.45 28.97
CA PHE A 518 -8.85 -28.02 29.24
C PHE A 518 -10.17 -27.30 28.93
N GLY A 519 -10.31 -26.09 29.44
CA GLY A 519 -11.50 -25.24 29.26
C GLY A 519 -12.18 -24.88 30.57
N ASP A 520 -12.01 -25.69 31.61
CA ASP A 520 -12.49 -25.35 32.95
C ASP A 520 -11.67 -24.18 33.54
N GLY A 521 -12.36 -23.10 33.91
CA GLY A 521 -11.74 -21.89 34.43
C GLY A 521 -11.35 -20.86 33.37
N ALA A 522 -11.85 -21.00 32.13
CA ALA A 522 -11.69 -19.94 31.13
C ALA A 522 -12.49 -18.68 31.53
N ASP A 523 -11.87 -17.53 31.40
CA ASP A 523 -12.57 -16.25 31.62
C ASP A 523 -13.57 -15.97 30.50
N LEU A 524 -13.24 -16.42 29.29
CA LEU A 524 -14.04 -16.20 28.10
C LEU A 524 -13.98 -17.42 27.18
N VAL A 525 -15.12 -17.88 26.71
CA VAL A 525 -15.23 -18.92 25.67
C VAL A 525 -15.96 -18.38 24.47
N ILE A 526 -15.34 -18.50 23.29
CA ILE A 526 -15.90 -18.10 22.00
C ILE A 526 -16.12 -19.32 21.13
N TYR A 527 -17.35 -19.58 20.72
CA TYR A 527 -17.70 -20.64 19.77
C TYR A 527 -17.73 -20.08 18.36
N GLY A 528 -16.92 -20.66 17.49
CA GLY A 528 -16.83 -20.27 16.08
C GLY A 528 -18.01 -20.69 15.22
N SER A 529 -18.00 -20.28 13.98
CA SER A 529 -19.07 -20.52 13.00
C SER A 529 -19.25 -22.00 12.66
N HIS A 530 -18.22 -22.82 12.84
CA HIS A 530 -18.21 -24.27 12.65
C HIS A 530 -18.41 -25.03 13.96
N GLY A 531 -18.72 -24.33 15.05
CA GLY A 531 -18.97 -24.92 16.35
C GLY A 531 -20.20 -25.85 16.38
N PRO A 532 -20.37 -26.61 17.47
CA PRO A 532 -21.40 -27.65 17.55
C PRO A 532 -22.81 -27.05 17.56
N VAL A 533 -23.64 -27.48 16.59
CA VAL A 533 -25.08 -27.22 16.64
C VAL A 533 -25.74 -28.30 17.49
N ILE A 534 -26.18 -27.93 18.69
CA ILE A 534 -26.75 -28.84 19.65
C ILE A 534 -28.27 -28.86 19.54
N LYS A 535 -28.83 -30.04 19.37
CA LYS A 535 -30.30 -30.23 19.36
C LYS A 535 -30.90 -30.26 20.78
N SER A 536 -30.11 -30.53 21.80
CA SER A 536 -30.57 -30.58 23.20
C SER A 536 -29.36 -30.63 24.15
N ALA A 537 -28.85 -29.52 24.61
CA ALA A 537 -27.85 -29.52 25.66
C ALA A 537 -28.36 -28.83 26.91
N PRO A 538 -28.11 -29.37 28.10
CA PRO A 538 -28.31 -28.68 29.32
C PRO A 538 -27.06 -27.87 29.70
N GLY A 539 -27.14 -26.55 29.56
CA GLY A 539 -26.18 -25.68 30.22
C GLY A 539 -24.86 -25.43 29.42
N LEU A 540 -24.11 -24.47 29.92
CA LEU A 540 -22.74 -24.16 29.47
C LEU A 540 -21.82 -25.35 29.77
N LEU A 541 -20.95 -25.68 28.81
CA LEU A 541 -20.02 -26.80 28.95
C LEU A 541 -18.83 -26.51 29.85
N PHE A 542 -18.48 -25.24 29.95
CA PHE A 542 -17.35 -24.75 30.74
C PHE A 542 -17.85 -23.82 31.83
N ASP A 543 -17.25 -23.93 33.01
CA ASP A 543 -17.42 -22.97 34.08
C ASP A 543 -16.57 -21.72 33.72
N CYS A 544 -17.18 -20.78 33.04
CA CYS A 544 -16.53 -19.56 32.55
C CYS A 544 -17.40 -18.33 32.86
N GLU A 545 -16.77 -17.19 32.99
CA GLU A 545 -17.48 -15.94 33.31
C GLU A 545 -18.41 -15.48 32.18
N ARG A 546 -17.98 -15.67 30.90
CA ARG A 546 -18.75 -15.24 29.73
C ARG A 546 -18.58 -16.21 28.56
N THR A 547 -19.66 -16.39 27.80
CA THR A 547 -19.69 -17.25 26.61
C THR A 547 -20.32 -16.51 25.44
N TYR A 548 -19.63 -16.47 24.32
CA TYR A 548 -20.12 -15.92 23.06
C TYR A 548 -20.12 -16.98 21.96
N ALA A 549 -21.00 -16.81 20.99
CA ALA A 549 -20.98 -17.62 19.76
C ALA A 549 -21.10 -16.73 18.53
N THR A 550 -20.33 -17.03 17.51
CA THR A 550 -20.29 -16.28 16.25
C THR A 550 -21.40 -16.67 15.28
N ASN A 551 -22.10 -17.78 15.55
CA ASN A 551 -23.20 -18.27 14.75
C ASN A 551 -24.50 -18.30 15.58
N GLU A 552 -25.59 -17.75 15.01
CA GLU A 552 -26.90 -17.65 15.69
C GLU A 552 -27.46 -19.03 16.11
N LEU A 553 -27.26 -20.06 15.27
CA LEU A 553 -27.73 -21.42 15.58
C LEU A 553 -26.95 -22.01 16.75
N VAL A 554 -25.64 -21.76 16.81
CA VAL A 554 -24.77 -22.18 17.91
C VAL A 554 -25.16 -21.42 19.18
N ALA A 555 -25.27 -20.09 19.13
CA ALA A 555 -25.66 -19.26 20.27
C ALA A 555 -26.98 -19.73 20.90
N ARG A 556 -28.00 -19.95 20.08
CA ARG A 556 -29.30 -20.45 20.56
C ARG A 556 -29.23 -21.86 21.15
N SER A 557 -28.35 -22.72 20.64
CA SER A 557 -28.26 -24.11 21.10
C SER A 557 -27.60 -24.24 22.47
N ILE A 558 -26.62 -23.39 22.77
CA ILE A 558 -25.84 -23.45 24.02
C ILE A 558 -26.25 -22.39 25.05
N GLY A 559 -27.17 -21.48 24.69
CA GLY A 559 -27.58 -20.38 25.57
C GLY A 559 -26.53 -19.26 25.71
N ALA A 560 -25.62 -19.15 24.74
CA ALA A 560 -24.60 -18.11 24.71
C ALA A 560 -25.12 -16.83 24.05
N ASP A 561 -24.44 -15.73 24.31
CA ASP A 561 -24.69 -14.46 23.63
C ASP A 561 -24.20 -14.50 22.17
N LEU A 562 -24.97 -13.92 21.27
CA LEU A 562 -24.56 -13.84 19.87
C LEU A 562 -23.57 -12.70 19.68
N LEU A 563 -22.36 -13.04 19.24
CA LEU A 563 -21.36 -12.07 18.86
C LEU A 563 -21.65 -11.55 17.44
N VAL A 564 -22.05 -10.30 17.33
CA VAL A 564 -22.23 -9.59 16.07
C VAL A 564 -21.33 -8.35 16.09
N GLY A 565 -20.47 -8.24 15.09
CA GLY A 565 -19.56 -7.10 14.99
C GLY A 565 -18.22 -7.32 15.66
N ARG A 566 -17.86 -6.53 16.65
CA ARG A 566 -16.55 -6.50 17.30
C ARG A 566 -16.66 -6.84 18.79
N LEU A 567 -15.80 -7.72 19.26
CA LEU A 567 -15.54 -7.96 20.67
C LEU A 567 -14.05 -7.70 20.94
N SER A 568 -13.74 -6.84 21.90
CA SER A 568 -12.36 -6.58 22.32
C SER A 568 -12.15 -6.98 23.78
N VAL A 569 -11.05 -7.67 24.03
CA VAL A 569 -10.62 -8.11 25.36
C VAL A 569 -9.25 -7.50 25.63
N MET A 570 -9.20 -6.52 26.53
CA MET A 570 -7.96 -5.97 27.05
C MET A 570 -7.47 -6.84 28.20
N LEU A 571 -6.22 -7.26 28.13
CA LEU A 571 -5.61 -8.14 29.12
C LEU A 571 -5.08 -7.29 30.28
N GLY A 572 -5.65 -7.50 31.47
CA GLY A 572 -5.42 -6.65 32.66
C GLY A 572 -6.46 -5.55 32.87
N GLY A 573 -7.57 -5.52 32.11
CA GLY A 573 -8.63 -4.53 32.20
C GLY A 573 -10.03 -5.09 31.94
N GLU A 574 -11.06 -4.27 32.20
CA GLU A 574 -12.47 -4.63 31.95
C GLU A 574 -12.77 -4.90 30.49
N LEU A 575 -13.65 -5.88 30.23
CA LEU A 575 -14.16 -6.21 28.88
C LEU A 575 -14.97 -5.05 28.32
N ASP A 576 -14.59 -4.55 27.18
CA ASP A 576 -15.29 -3.46 26.48
C ASP A 576 -16.08 -4.01 25.28
N HIS A 577 -17.39 -3.75 25.28
CA HIS A 577 -18.32 -4.21 24.25
C HIS A 577 -18.87 -2.98 23.53
N ASP A 578 -18.36 -2.70 22.34
CA ASP A 578 -18.94 -1.71 21.45
C ASP A 578 -19.99 -2.36 20.53
N GLU A 579 -21.26 -1.87 20.57
CA GLU A 579 -22.41 -2.30 19.75
C GLU A 579 -22.19 -2.13 18.22
#